data_a2295a34a9c74abe8eeef4a873ededa0
#
_entry.id   a2295a34a9c74abe8eeef4a873ededa0
#
_cell.length_a   1.000
_cell.length_b   1.000
_cell.length_c   1.000
_cell.angle_alpha   90.00
_cell.angle_beta   90.00
_cell.angle_gamma   90.00
#
_symmetry.space_group_name_H-M   'P 1'
#
loop_
_entity.id
_entity.type
_entity.pdbx_description
1 polymer ?
#
loop_
_entity_poly.entity_id
_entity_poly.type
_entity_poly.pdbx_seq_one_letter_code
_entity_poly.pdbx_strand_id
1 'polypeptide(L)'
;MKTYKFIAAALIFVFLTGSCSVFPRAKKKNTAKAPQSQPAKTQPLKDPGVKARNIYALFTQKNPRLEPSSAGKYAEYVIEAAGKFGQDPYVIAAIIVHESTVNDKAVSKGGDYGLMQVRWKVHEKAIKQRFPKVKRANDMFDPRTNIMFGTEIFADGMKRSGNDTGKGLLRYSAGNTKLRDKVLATVKELRTKENAQKKKGK
;
A
#
# COMPACT_ATOMS: atom_id res chain seq x y z
N MET A 1 -53.25 17.83 -11.03
CA MET A 1 -53.59 18.17 -12.42
C MET A 1 -52.63 19.26 -12.90
N LYS A 2 -51.67 18.93 -13.75
CA LYS A 2 -51.03 19.82 -14.74
C LYS A 2 -50.26 18.92 -15.72
N THR A 3 -50.90 18.80 -16.88
CA THR A 3 -50.46 18.14 -18.09
C THR A 3 -49.39 18.97 -18.77
N TYR A 4 -48.29 18.38 -19.25
CA TYR A 4 -47.44 18.99 -20.26
C TYR A 4 -47.30 18.07 -21.47
N LYS A 5 -47.63 18.70 -22.60
CA LYS A 5 -47.86 18.19 -23.94
C LYS A 5 -46.56 17.75 -24.63
N PHE A 6 -46.70 16.67 -25.40
CA PHE A 6 -45.81 16.26 -26.47
C PHE A 6 -45.69 17.33 -27.56
N ILE A 7 -44.49 17.56 -28.06
CA ILE A 7 -44.26 18.16 -29.38
C ILE A 7 -43.35 17.22 -30.16
N ALA A 8 -43.91 16.62 -31.18
CA ALA A 8 -43.24 15.91 -32.25
C ALA A 8 -42.94 16.88 -33.39
N ALA A 9 -41.76 16.80 -33.99
CA ALA A 9 -41.48 17.35 -35.34
C ALA A 9 -40.32 16.48 -35.90
N ALA A 10 -40.59 15.65 -36.77
CA ALA A 10 -40.71 15.54 -38.22
C ALA A 10 -39.36 15.74 -38.95
N LEU A 11 -38.86 14.62 -39.41
CA LEU A 11 -38.08 14.26 -40.61
C LEU A 11 -37.78 15.38 -41.63
N ILE A 12 -36.49 15.46 -42.01
CA ILE A 12 -36.11 15.73 -43.42
C ILE A 12 -34.95 14.79 -43.78
N PHE A 13 -35.22 13.90 -44.75
CA PHE A 13 -34.26 13.08 -45.50
C PHE A 13 -33.69 13.95 -46.61
N VAL A 14 -32.38 14.05 -46.70
CA VAL A 14 -31.74 14.49 -47.95
C VAL A 14 -30.71 13.41 -48.33
N PHE A 15 -31.06 12.68 -49.37
CA PHE A 15 -30.13 11.85 -50.14
C PHE A 15 -29.29 12.78 -51.03
N LEU A 16 -27.98 12.69 -50.94
CA LEU A 16 -27.08 13.12 -52.01
C LEU A 16 -26.00 12.08 -52.22
N THR A 17 -25.95 11.65 -53.43
CA THR A 17 -25.15 10.64 -54.12
C THR A 17 -23.65 10.96 -54.14
N GLY A 18 -22.84 9.95 -53.96
CA GLY A 18 -21.66 9.69 -54.76
C GLY A 18 -20.42 10.52 -54.52
N SER A 19 -19.42 9.88 -53.93
CA SER A 19 -18.03 9.88 -54.51
C SER A 19 -17.19 8.84 -53.83
N CYS A 20 -16.72 7.92 -54.62
CA CYS A 20 -15.76 6.90 -54.30
C CYS A 20 -14.38 7.56 -54.08
N SER A 21 -13.92 7.74 -52.86
CA SER A 21 -12.56 8.15 -52.58
C SER A 21 -11.81 6.98 -52.00
N VAL A 22 -10.82 6.54 -52.78
CA VAL A 22 -9.83 5.54 -52.44
C VAL A 22 -9.05 5.99 -51.21
N PHE A 23 -9.23 5.32 -50.08
CA PHE A 23 -8.40 5.54 -48.92
C PHE A 23 -7.01 4.91 -49.12
N PRO A 24 -5.93 5.65 -48.92
CA PRO A 24 -4.60 5.08 -48.93
C PRO A 24 -4.39 4.20 -47.69
N ARG A 25 -3.94 2.97 -47.95
CA ARG A 25 -3.58 1.93 -46.98
C ARG A 25 -2.59 2.48 -45.94
N ALA A 26 -3.06 2.72 -44.72
CA ALA A 26 -2.22 3.15 -43.61
C ALA A 26 -1.13 2.10 -43.33
N LYS A 27 0.13 2.53 -43.40
CA LYS A 27 1.31 1.75 -42.99
C LYS A 27 1.16 1.36 -41.53
N LYS A 28 1.28 0.04 -41.23
CA LYS A 28 1.40 -0.49 -39.87
C LYS A 28 2.52 0.25 -39.13
N LYS A 29 2.17 1.10 -38.18
CA LYS A 29 3.11 1.62 -37.19
C LYS A 29 3.53 0.44 -36.32
N ASN A 30 4.82 0.15 -36.30
CA ASN A 30 5.43 -0.73 -35.33
C ASN A 30 5.05 -0.27 -33.93
N THR A 31 4.18 -1.04 -33.25
CA THR A 31 3.96 -0.89 -31.82
C THR A 31 5.23 -1.32 -31.12
N ALA A 32 6.01 -0.34 -30.68
CA ALA A 32 7.13 -0.56 -29.80
C ALA A 32 6.58 -1.28 -28.54
N LYS A 33 7.04 -2.51 -28.34
CA LYS A 33 6.76 -3.34 -27.17
C LYS A 33 7.21 -2.56 -25.94
N ALA A 34 6.26 -2.18 -25.07
CA ALA A 34 6.57 -1.55 -23.79
C ALA A 34 7.62 -2.40 -23.05
N PRO A 35 8.63 -1.78 -22.41
CA PRO A 35 9.63 -2.53 -21.70
C PRO A 35 8.95 -3.34 -20.59
N GLN A 36 9.03 -4.66 -20.70
CA GLN A 36 8.66 -5.57 -19.62
C GLN A 36 9.62 -5.28 -18.47
N SER A 37 9.13 -4.62 -17.41
CA SER A 37 9.85 -4.52 -16.16
C SER A 37 10.04 -5.93 -15.61
N GLN A 38 11.25 -6.48 -15.79
CA GLN A 38 11.68 -7.68 -15.11
C GLN A 38 11.49 -7.45 -13.60
N PRO A 39 11.01 -8.45 -12.82
CA PRO A 39 11.01 -8.33 -11.37
C PRO A 39 12.46 -8.09 -10.95
N ALA A 40 12.70 -6.94 -10.32
CA ALA A 40 14.00 -6.61 -9.77
C ALA A 40 14.44 -7.77 -8.88
N LYS A 41 15.52 -8.46 -9.27
CA LYS A 41 16.21 -9.41 -8.40
C LYS A 41 16.63 -8.62 -7.17
N THR A 42 15.92 -8.79 -6.07
CA THR A 42 16.29 -8.25 -4.78
C THR A 42 17.60 -8.90 -4.38
N GLN A 43 18.72 -8.22 -4.65
CA GLN A 43 19.99 -8.58 -4.02
C GLN A 43 19.82 -8.35 -2.52
N PRO A 44 20.20 -9.30 -1.66
CA PRO A 44 20.18 -9.08 -0.23
C PRO A 44 21.04 -7.84 0.08
N LEU A 45 20.48 -6.90 0.86
CA LEU A 45 21.19 -5.71 1.31
C LEU A 45 22.52 -6.15 1.95
N LYS A 46 23.66 -5.66 1.45
CA LYS A 46 25.03 -6.00 1.93
C LYS A 46 25.22 -5.68 3.42
N ASP A 47 24.44 -4.77 4.00
CA ASP A 47 24.21 -4.57 5.44
C ASP A 47 22.77 -4.05 5.62
N PRO A 48 21.88 -4.85 6.23
CA PRO A 48 20.49 -4.43 6.41
C PRO A 48 20.31 -3.27 7.40
N GLY A 49 21.39 -2.73 7.95
CA GLY A 49 21.35 -1.66 8.93
C GLY A 49 20.68 -2.06 10.27
N VAL A 50 20.98 -1.31 11.32
CA VAL A 50 20.49 -1.60 12.69
C VAL A 50 18.95 -1.65 12.74
N LYS A 51 18.27 -0.78 12.02
CA LYS A 51 16.80 -0.73 12.05
C LYS A 51 16.17 -1.98 11.42
N ALA A 52 16.65 -2.44 10.29
CA ALA A 52 16.14 -3.65 9.65
C ALA A 52 16.38 -4.89 10.52
N ARG A 53 17.55 -5.02 11.14
CA ARG A 53 17.84 -6.11 12.11
C ARG A 53 16.90 -6.08 13.31
N ASN A 54 16.61 -4.91 13.86
CA ASN A 54 15.70 -4.77 15.01
C ASN A 54 14.25 -5.09 14.62
N ILE A 55 13.81 -4.72 13.42
CA ILE A 55 12.47 -5.05 12.88
C ILE A 55 12.37 -6.56 12.62
N TYR A 56 13.39 -7.17 12.02
CA TYR A 56 13.46 -8.62 11.86
C TYR A 56 13.30 -9.35 13.20
N ALA A 57 14.09 -8.95 14.21
CA ALA A 57 14.02 -9.55 15.54
C ALA A 57 12.65 -9.34 16.21
N LEU A 58 12.02 -8.18 16.02
CA LEU A 58 10.66 -7.93 16.48
C LEU A 58 9.66 -8.88 15.81
N PHE A 59 9.73 -9.04 14.48
CA PHE A 59 8.78 -9.86 13.74
C PHE A 59 8.88 -11.34 14.10
N THR A 60 10.09 -11.88 14.21
CA THR A 60 10.31 -13.26 14.63
C THR A 60 9.89 -13.52 16.08
N GLN A 61 10.09 -12.54 16.98
CA GLN A 61 9.61 -12.62 18.35
C GLN A 61 8.08 -12.61 18.44
N LYS A 62 7.42 -11.76 17.64
CA LYS A 62 5.94 -11.59 17.69
C LYS A 62 5.19 -12.67 16.93
N ASN A 63 5.80 -13.25 15.91
CA ASN A 63 5.27 -14.42 15.20
C ASN A 63 6.35 -15.52 15.08
N PRO A 64 6.47 -16.40 16.08
CA PRO A 64 7.46 -17.48 16.07
C PRO A 64 7.24 -18.52 14.94
N ARG A 65 6.07 -18.51 14.27
CA ARG A 65 5.76 -19.38 13.12
C ARG A 65 6.15 -18.74 11.78
N LEU A 66 6.58 -17.48 11.80
CA LEU A 66 7.00 -16.78 10.59
C LEU A 66 8.35 -17.31 10.12
N GLU A 67 8.42 -17.74 8.88
CA GLU A 67 9.67 -18.15 8.24
C GLU A 67 10.72 -17.03 8.30
N PRO A 68 11.97 -17.33 8.73
CA PRO A 68 13.02 -16.31 8.84
C PRO A 68 13.23 -15.51 7.54
N SER A 69 13.15 -16.17 6.39
CA SER A 69 13.28 -15.52 5.08
C SER A 69 12.14 -14.52 4.81
N SER A 70 10.92 -14.82 5.26
CA SER A 70 9.78 -13.92 5.17
C SER A 70 9.93 -12.73 6.13
N ALA A 71 10.37 -12.97 7.37
CA ALA A 71 10.63 -11.91 8.33
C ALA A 71 11.68 -10.91 7.81
N GLY A 72 12.75 -11.41 7.17
CA GLY A 72 13.77 -10.57 6.53
C GLY A 72 13.19 -9.71 5.42
N LYS A 73 12.45 -10.31 4.48
CA LYS A 73 11.78 -9.59 3.39
C LYS A 73 10.80 -8.54 3.90
N TYR A 74 10.02 -8.85 4.94
CA TYR A 74 9.07 -7.88 5.49
C TYR A 74 9.78 -6.70 6.15
N ALA A 75 10.90 -6.93 6.83
CA ALA A 75 11.73 -5.86 7.37
C ALA A 75 12.29 -4.96 6.25
N GLU A 76 12.75 -5.53 5.14
CA GLU A 76 13.20 -4.78 3.96
C GLU A 76 12.05 -3.93 3.35
N TYR A 77 10.86 -4.51 3.18
CA TYR A 77 9.70 -3.79 2.67
C TYR A 77 9.26 -2.64 3.59
N VAL A 78 9.39 -2.81 4.91
CA VAL A 78 9.15 -1.73 5.87
C VAL A 78 10.16 -0.60 5.70
N ILE A 79 11.46 -0.90 5.56
CA ILE A 79 12.50 0.12 5.32
C ILE A 79 12.25 0.84 3.99
N GLU A 80 11.93 0.10 2.92
CA GLU A 80 11.61 0.66 1.60
C GLU A 80 10.42 1.62 1.67
N ALA A 81 9.31 1.16 2.26
CA ALA A 81 8.08 1.95 2.34
C ALA A 81 8.26 3.18 3.25
N ALA A 82 8.91 3.02 4.40
CA ALA A 82 9.20 4.11 5.32
C ALA A 82 10.06 5.19 4.64
N GLY A 83 11.11 4.80 3.92
CA GLY A 83 11.95 5.72 3.14
C GLY A 83 11.16 6.44 2.06
N LYS A 84 10.34 5.71 1.29
CA LYS A 84 9.52 6.28 0.20
C LYS A 84 8.52 7.33 0.69
N PHE A 85 7.89 7.11 1.84
CA PHE A 85 6.84 7.99 2.37
C PHE A 85 7.30 8.89 3.51
N GLY A 86 8.61 8.93 3.83
CA GLY A 86 9.16 9.76 4.89
C GLY A 86 8.67 9.41 6.29
N GLN A 87 8.44 8.11 6.57
CA GLN A 87 7.93 7.64 7.84
C GLN A 87 9.02 6.94 8.68
N ASP A 88 8.80 6.87 10.01
CA ASP A 88 9.68 6.09 10.87
C ASP A 88 9.40 4.59 10.67
N PRO A 89 10.39 3.78 10.24
CA PRO A 89 10.20 2.35 10.02
C PRO A 89 9.79 1.58 11.27
N TYR A 90 10.16 2.05 12.47
CA TYR A 90 9.70 1.44 13.72
C TYR A 90 8.21 1.63 13.96
N VAL A 91 7.64 2.77 13.54
CA VAL A 91 6.19 2.98 13.62
C VAL A 91 5.47 2.02 12.67
N ILE A 92 5.95 1.86 11.43
CA ILE A 92 5.34 0.93 10.47
C ILE A 92 5.43 -0.51 10.97
N ALA A 93 6.61 -0.93 11.47
CA ALA A 93 6.78 -2.27 12.02
C ALA A 93 5.85 -2.53 13.23
N ALA A 94 5.71 -1.55 14.12
CA ALA A 94 4.81 -1.65 15.27
C ALA A 94 3.32 -1.73 14.84
N ILE A 95 2.90 -0.97 13.82
CA ILE A 95 1.54 -1.12 13.24
C ILE A 95 1.34 -2.56 12.77
N ILE A 96 2.24 -3.13 11.98
CA ILE A 96 2.14 -4.51 11.48
C ILE A 96 1.98 -5.52 12.64
N VAL A 97 2.78 -5.37 13.70
CA VAL A 97 2.69 -6.25 14.87
C VAL A 97 1.31 -6.21 15.51
N HIS A 98 0.74 -5.02 15.69
CA HIS A 98 -0.51 -4.85 16.43
C HIS A 98 -1.77 -5.01 15.56
N GLU A 99 -1.65 -4.91 14.25
CA GLU A 99 -2.75 -5.13 13.30
C GLU A 99 -2.92 -6.62 12.95
N SER A 100 -1.83 -7.33 12.66
CA SER A 100 -1.90 -8.69 12.13
C SER A 100 -1.08 -9.73 12.90
N THR A 101 -0.31 -9.33 13.92
CA THR A 101 0.71 -10.19 14.55
C THR A 101 1.66 -10.76 13.49
N VAL A 102 2.02 -9.93 12.51
CA VAL A 102 2.90 -10.28 11.36
C VAL A 102 2.36 -11.46 10.52
N ASN A 103 1.05 -11.55 10.38
CA ASN A 103 0.39 -12.54 9.53
C ASN A 103 -0.07 -11.86 8.22
N ASP A 104 0.59 -12.20 7.11
CA ASP A 104 0.30 -11.66 5.78
C ASP A 104 -1.06 -12.14 5.22
N LYS A 105 -1.64 -13.20 5.77
CA LYS A 105 -2.95 -13.74 5.40
C LYS A 105 -4.07 -13.30 6.33
N ALA A 106 -3.78 -12.39 7.27
CA ALA A 106 -4.79 -11.92 8.21
C ALA A 106 -5.97 -11.24 7.50
N VAL A 107 -7.19 -11.58 7.94
CA VAL A 107 -8.44 -10.93 7.51
C VAL A 107 -9.26 -10.62 8.74
N SER A 108 -9.66 -9.36 8.92
CA SER A 108 -10.59 -8.99 9.98
C SER A 108 -12.04 -9.24 9.59
N LYS A 109 -12.93 -9.29 10.59
CA LYS A 109 -14.39 -9.33 10.33
C LYS A 109 -14.89 -8.11 9.54
N GLY A 110 -14.17 -6.98 9.62
CA GLY A 110 -14.48 -5.75 8.89
C GLY A 110 -14.00 -5.73 7.42
N GLY A 111 -13.28 -6.75 6.97
CA GLY A 111 -12.70 -6.82 5.62
C GLY A 111 -11.43 -5.98 5.49
N ASP A 112 -10.57 -6.02 6.52
CA ASP A 112 -9.22 -5.50 6.49
C ASP A 112 -8.26 -6.64 6.18
N TYR A 113 -7.27 -6.43 5.31
CA TYR A 113 -6.46 -7.49 4.72
C TYR A 113 -4.96 -7.29 4.97
N GLY A 114 -4.26 -8.39 5.26
CA GLY A 114 -2.81 -8.52 5.27
C GLY A 114 -2.12 -7.87 6.45
N LEU A 115 -0.81 -7.63 6.33
CA LEU A 115 0.08 -7.21 7.39
C LEU A 115 -0.34 -5.91 8.09
N MET A 116 -0.76 -4.92 7.33
CA MET A 116 -1.18 -3.60 7.84
C MET A 116 -2.71 -3.45 7.90
N GLN A 117 -3.48 -4.54 7.76
CA GLN A 117 -4.94 -4.56 7.85
C GLN A 117 -5.61 -3.45 7.00
N VAL A 118 -5.27 -3.41 5.72
CA VAL A 118 -5.82 -2.43 4.79
C VAL A 118 -7.28 -2.75 4.46
N ARG A 119 -8.18 -1.80 4.71
CA ARG A 119 -9.62 -1.96 4.46
C ARG A 119 -9.93 -1.88 2.96
N TRP A 120 -10.16 -3.03 2.33
CA TRP A 120 -10.38 -3.13 0.90
C TRP A 120 -11.53 -2.25 0.40
N LYS A 121 -12.72 -2.37 1.01
CA LYS A 121 -13.92 -1.63 0.58
C LYS A 121 -13.74 -0.11 0.54
N VAL A 122 -12.88 0.44 1.41
CA VAL A 122 -12.61 1.87 1.49
C VAL A 122 -11.58 2.30 0.45
N HIS A 123 -10.59 1.46 0.19
CA HIS A 123 -9.40 1.84 -0.57
C HIS A 123 -9.30 1.20 -1.96
N GLU A 124 -10.25 0.35 -2.37
CA GLU A 124 -10.21 -0.42 -3.61
C GLU A 124 -9.86 0.43 -4.84
N LYS A 125 -10.55 1.57 -5.02
CA LYS A 125 -10.30 2.47 -6.16
C LYS A 125 -8.87 3.00 -6.15
N ALA A 126 -8.38 3.47 -5.01
CA ALA A 126 -7.03 4.00 -4.87
C ALA A 126 -5.96 2.90 -5.03
N ILE A 127 -6.21 1.71 -4.48
CA ILE A 127 -5.31 0.55 -4.64
C ILE A 127 -5.17 0.20 -6.11
N LYS A 128 -6.28 0.02 -6.83
CA LYS A 128 -6.27 -0.34 -8.26
C LYS A 128 -5.57 0.70 -9.14
N GLN A 129 -5.69 1.99 -8.80
CA GLN A 129 -4.98 3.06 -9.49
C GLN A 129 -3.46 3.00 -9.28
N ARG A 130 -3.00 2.76 -8.05
CA ARG A 130 -1.58 2.74 -7.69
C ARG A 130 -0.89 1.42 -8.01
N PHE A 131 -1.63 0.33 -7.91
CA PHE A 131 -1.17 -1.04 -8.13
C PHE A 131 -2.06 -1.74 -9.16
N PRO A 132 -1.91 -1.46 -10.47
CA PRO A 132 -2.81 -1.97 -11.51
C PRO A 132 -2.91 -3.49 -11.60
N LYS A 133 -1.94 -4.21 -11.02
CA LYS A 133 -1.93 -5.68 -10.91
C LYS A 133 -2.88 -6.19 -9.83
N VAL A 134 -3.23 -5.36 -8.85
CA VAL A 134 -4.18 -5.70 -7.77
C VAL A 134 -5.59 -5.58 -8.31
N LYS A 135 -6.32 -6.68 -8.38
CA LYS A 135 -7.67 -6.75 -8.96
C LYS A 135 -8.75 -7.01 -7.90
N ARG A 136 -8.41 -7.71 -6.83
CA ARG A 136 -9.33 -8.20 -5.79
C ARG A 136 -8.70 -8.12 -4.40
N ALA A 137 -9.52 -8.20 -3.37
CA ALA A 137 -9.07 -8.07 -1.98
C ALA A 137 -7.94 -9.03 -1.59
N ASN A 138 -8.00 -10.28 -2.07
CA ASN A 138 -6.98 -11.29 -1.76
C ASN A 138 -5.58 -10.96 -2.34
N ASP A 139 -5.50 -10.09 -3.33
CA ASP A 139 -4.20 -9.64 -3.86
C ASP A 139 -3.46 -8.75 -2.85
N MET A 140 -4.18 -8.23 -1.82
CA MET A 140 -3.60 -7.52 -0.67
C MET A 140 -2.86 -8.44 0.31
N PHE A 141 -2.86 -9.75 0.09
CA PHE A 141 -1.98 -10.69 0.80
C PHE A 141 -0.54 -10.67 0.27
N ASP A 142 -0.25 -9.96 -0.82
CA ASP A 142 1.13 -9.67 -1.21
C ASP A 142 1.76 -8.70 -0.19
N PRO A 143 2.81 -9.14 0.53
CA PRO A 143 3.35 -8.40 1.66
C PRO A 143 3.89 -7.02 1.26
N ARG A 144 4.59 -6.95 0.11
CA ARG A 144 5.19 -5.69 -0.35
C ARG A 144 4.12 -4.66 -0.72
N THR A 145 3.10 -5.08 -1.46
CA THR A 145 1.97 -4.22 -1.84
C THR A 145 1.22 -3.74 -0.61
N ASN A 146 0.94 -4.64 0.34
CA ASN A 146 0.23 -4.32 1.56
C ASN A 146 0.98 -3.31 2.44
N ILE A 147 2.27 -3.54 2.71
CA ILE A 147 3.12 -2.63 3.48
C ILE A 147 3.24 -1.28 2.78
N MET A 148 3.47 -1.27 1.46
CA MET A 148 3.61 -0.05 0.69
C MET A 148 2.35 0.81 0.76
N PHE A 149 1.17 0.22 0.50
CA PHE A 149 -0.08 0.96 0.51
C PHE A 149 -0.53 1.33 1.93
N GLY A 150 -0.38 0.45 2.90
CA GLY A 150 -0.68 0.75 4.31
C GLY A 150 0.18 1.90 4.85
N THR A 151 1.47 1.94 4.47
CA THR A 151 2.37 3.05 4.83
C THR A 151 1.93 4.36 4.17
N GLU A 152 1.45 4.33 2.92
CA GLU A 152 0.90 5.51 2.24
C GLU A 152 -0.34 6.06 2.98
N ILE A 153 -1.26 5.18 3.40
CA ILE A 153 -2.44 5.58 4.20
C ILE A 153 -1.98 6.24 5.51
N PHE A 154 -1.01 5.64 6.20
CA PHE A 154 -0.49 6.20 7.43
C PHE A 154 0.16 7.57 7.20
N ALA A 155 0.99 7.71 6.16
CA ALA A 155 1.65 8.96 5.81
C ALA A 155 0.64 10.09 5.50
N ASP A 156 -0.46 9.77 4.81
CA ASP A 156 -1.56 10.72 4.58
C ASP A 156 -2.21 11.14 5.92
N GLY A 157 -2.43 10.19 6.82
CA GLY A 157 -2.89 10.45 8.18
C GLY A 157 -1.94 11.37 8.97
N MET A 158 -0.62 11.14 8.87
CA MET A 158 0.42 11.96 9.49
C MET A 158 0.40 13.39 8.97
N LYS A 159 0.36 13.58 7.65
CA LYS A 159 0.27 14.90 7.02
C LYS A 159 -0.94 15.69 7.52
N ARG A 160 -2.12 15.06 7.60
CA ARG A 160 -3.35 15.69 8.11
C ARG A 160 -3.35 15.92 9.63
N SER A 161 -2.36 15.40 10.33
CA SER A 161 -2.21 15.51 11.78
C SER A 161 -1.06 16.44 12.19
N GLY A 162 -0.52 17.23 11.24
CA GLY A 162 0.63 18.09 11.51
C GLY A 162 1.90 17.30 11.89
N ASN A 163 2.05 16.09 11.36
CA ASN A 163 3.13 15.14 11.66
C ASN A 163 3.21 14.69 13.14
N ASP A 164 2.10 14.81 13.87
CA ASP A 164 1.96 14.20 15.19
C ASP A 164 1.67 12.70 15.06
N THR A 165 2.61 11.87 15.50
CA THR A 165 2.51 10.40 15.37
C THR A 165 1.28 9.84 16.09
N GLY A 166 0.95 10.34 17.29
CA GLY A 166 -0.19 9.86 18.04
C GLY A 166 -1.51 10.15 17.33
N LYS A 167 -1.68 11.37 16.81
CA LYS A 167 -2.84 11.77 16.01
C LYS A 167 -2.89 11.03 14.66
N GLY A 168 -1.73 10.82 14.01
CA GLY A 168 -1.60 10.03 12.79
C GLY A 168 -2.09 8.60 12.98
N LEU A 169 -1.69 7.95 14.06
CA LEU A 169 -2.14 6.61 14.44
C LEU A 169 -3.66 6.54 14.70
N LEU A 170 -4.23 7.55 15.36
CA LEU A 170 -5.68 7.63 15.55
C LEU A 170 -6.42 7.76 14.22
N ARG A 171 -5.89 8.54 13.27
CA ARG A 171 -6.49 8.62 11.91
C ARG A 171 -6.40 7.31 11.17
N TYR A 172 -5.24 6.64 11.24
CA TYR A 172 -5.02 5.35 10.60
C TYR A 172 -6.01 4.29 11.11
N SER A 173 -6.24 4.26 12.41
CA SER A 173 -7.02 3.23 13.10
C SER A 173 -8.47 3.63 13.42
N ALA A 174 -9.00 4.66 12.76
CA ALA A 174 -10.34 5.18 13.00
C ALA A 174 -10.63 5.48 14.51
N GLY A 175 -9.65 6.07 15.20
CA GLY A 175 -9.79 6.52 16.59
C GLY A 175 -9.42 5.48 17.65
N ASN A 176 -8.83 4.34 17.28
CA ASN A 176 -8.44 3.29 18.23
C ASN A 176 -7.27 3.71 19.13
N THR A 177 -7.57 4.22 20.31
CA THR A 177 -6.57 4.67 21.30
C THR A 177 -5.70 3.51 21.81
N LYS A 178 -6.28 2.31 21.97
CA LYS A 178 -5.52 1.13 22.44
C LYS A 178 -4.44 0.72 21.42
N LEU A 179 -4.75 0.78 20.11
CA LEU A 179 -3.77 0.53 19.08
C LEU A 179 -2.64 1.58 19.13
N ARG A 180 -3.01 2.86 19.15
CA ARG A 180 -2.05 3.97 19.26
C ARG A 180 -1.06 3.73 20.39
N ASP A 181 -1.56 3.45 21.60
CA ASP A 181 -0.73 3.33 22.80
C ASP A 181 0.21 2.12 22.72
N LYS A 182 -0.27 0.98 22.21
CA LYS A 182 0.56 -0.21 21.95
C LYS A 182 1.65 0.07 20.92
N VAL A 183 1.33 0.73 19.82
CA VAL A 183 2.30 1.09 18.79
C VAL A 183 3.38 2.00 19.38
N LEU A 184 2.99 3.06 20.10
CA LEU A 184 3.95 3.98 20.70
C LEU A 184 4.86 3.30 21.74
N ALA A 185 4.33 2.38 22.54
CA ALA A 185 5.13 1.59 23.49
C ALA A 185 6.17 0.73 22.75
N THR A 186 5.76 0.00 21.71
CA THR A 186 6.67 -0.82 20.90
C THR A 186 7.76 0.02 20.23
N VAL A 187 7.42 1.20 19.70
CA VAL A 187 8.39 2.14 19.12
C VAL A 187 9.42 2.59 20.15
N LYS A 188 8.97 2.91 21.38
CA LYS A 188 9.87 3.29 22.48
C LYS A 188 10.87 2.17 22.79
N GLU A 189 10.40 0.91 22.88
CA GLU A 189 11.26 -0.25 23.11
C GLU A 189 12.33 -0.41 22.02
N LEU A 190 11.94 -0.32 20.73
CA LEU A 190 12.85 -0.44 19.60
C LEU A 190 13.92 0.67 19.59
N ARG A 191 13.52 1.91 19.89
CA ARG A 191 14.46 3.04 19.99
C ARG A 191 15.44 2.89 21.15
N THR A 192 14.98 2.39 22.31
CA THR A 192 15.84 2.12 23.46
C THR A 192 16.88 1.04 23.09
N LYS A 193 16.45 -0.03 22.42
CA LYS A 193 17.35 -1.10 21.93
C LYS A 193 18.38 -0.57 20.93
N GLU A 194 17.96 0.25 19.96
CA GLU A 194 18.87 0.86 18.98
C GLU A 194 19.93 1.74 19.67
N ASN A 195 19.51 2.56 20.64
CA ASN A 195 20.42 3.43 21.39
C ASN A 195 21.44 2.64 22.21
N ALA A 196 21.01 1.53 22.83
CA ALA A 196 21.92 0.63 23.55
C ALA A 196 22.95 -0.04 22.63
N GLN A 197 22.54 -0.42 21.42
CA GLN A 197 23.44 -1.01 20.41
C GLN A 197 24.48 0.01 19.91
N LYS A 198 24.07 1.26 19.68
CA LYS A 198 25.00 2.35 19.27
C LYS A 198 26.04 2.68 20.33
N LYS A 199 25.72 2.52 21.63
CA LYS A 199 26.68 2.73 22.73
C LYS A 199 27.73 1.61 22.83
N LYS A 200 27.38 0.38 22.46
CA LYS A 200 28.29 -0.78 22.49
C LYS A 200 29.22 -0.86 21.28
N GLY A 201 28.92 -0.16 20.21
CA GLY A 201 29.74 -0.13 19.00
C GLY A 201 30.67 1.08 18.89
N LYS A 202 30.73 1.91 19.94
CA LYS A 202 31.76 2.95 20.17
C LYS A 202 32.78 2.51 21.18
#